data_75240788bd4a9c294d39d8261e79a388
#
_entry.id   75240788bd4a9c294d39d8261e79a388
#
_cell.length_a   1.000
_cell.length_b   1.000
_cell.length_c   1.000
_cell.angle_alpha   90.00
_cell.angle_beta   90.00
_cell.angle_gamma   90.00
#
_symmetry.space_group_name_H-M   'P 1'
#
loop_
_entity.id
_entity.type
_entity.pdbx_description
1 polymer ?
#
loop_
_entity_poly.entity_id
_entity_poly.type
_entity_poly.pdbx_seq_one_letter_code
_entity_poly.pdbx_strand_id
1 'polypeptide(L)'
;MSANTALLDLGSSFLRRLGNQATNGFNRALRSNPGGGGASEDTDAPRFRSWGEAYGISARTSAVGDFVGDRRQTVGGVAGFGMRIMPGVNMGVSVDQSHTAIDVPLALQTATLDLTQLGFNASVDKGPWTWALAAVHGFGNVNSRRDTGFGIASAGYAARLDGVLTELSYYWSLDQSRIVPKAGFEYVRSSTAGLQEFGGLDPVMATGASAERAKILVGAEIGRYWIFDQKILDLSAYGKFIDNVAQNFSDVTVSLGPQSITVQGIGESRYGADAGASASLSLSNTARLYVNYDAKLRAAAQSHQATFGVELKW
;
A
#
# COMPACT_ATOMS: atom_id res chain seq x y z
N MET A 1 -0.21 -18.38 7.41
CA MET A 1 -1.31 -17.40 7.52
C MET A 1 -0.80 -15.98 7.60
N SER A 2 0.07 -15.62 8.53
CA SER A 2 0.63 -14.25 8.66
C SER A 2 1.31 -13.73 7.39
N ALA A 3 1.93 -14.59 6.59
CA ALA A 3 2.52 -14.20 5.30
C ALA A 3 1.48 -13.70 4.29
N ASN A 4 0.31 -14.37 4.17
CA ASN A 4 -0.77 -13.91 3.28
C ASN A 4 -1.36 -12.58 3.75
N THR A 5 -1.54 -12.38 5.05
CA THR A 5 -1.98 -11.09 5.60
C THR A 5 -0.95 -9.99 5.30
N ALA A 6 0.34 -10.28 5.46
CA ALA A 6 1.41 -9.35 5.09
C ALA A 6 1.37 -8.99 3.60
N LEU A 7 1.18 -9.97 2.71
CA LEU A 7 1.06 -9.75 1.27
C LEU A 7 -0.14 -8.87 0.93
N LEU A 8 -1.34 -9.14 1.48
CA LEU A 8 -2.53 -8.32 1.28
C LEU A 8 -2.32 -6.87 1.73
N ASP A 9 -1.63 -6.67 2.87
CA ASP A 9 -1.36 -5.33 3.41
C ASP A 9 -0.32 -4.56 2.59
N LEU A 10 0.73 -5.25 2.10
CA LEU A 10 1.76 -4.67 1.24
C LEU A 10 1.18 -4.29 -0.13
N GLY A 11 0.39 -5.18 -0.74
CA GLY A 11 -0.30 -4.89 -2.00
C GLY A 11 -1.25 -3.70 -1.87
N SER A 12 -2.07 -3.67 -0.80
CA SER A 12 -2.96 -2.55 -0.48
C SER A 12 -2.17 -1.25 -0.25
N SER A 13 -1.02 -1.29 0.45
CA SER A 13 -0.17 -0.12 0.67
C SER A 13 0.41 0.41 -0.64
N PHE A 14 0.91 -0.47 -1.51
CA PHE A 14 1.48 -0.07 -2.80
C PHE A 14 0.41 0.47 -3.76
N LEU A 15 -0.77 -0.17 -3.87
CA LEU A 15 -1.90 0.34 -4.66
C LEU A 15 -2.31 1.77 -4.26
N ARG A 16 -2.41 2.04 -2.96
CA ARG A 16 -2.75 3.38 -2.46
C ARG A 16 -1.68 4.41 -2.78
N ARG A 17 -0.42 4.04 -2.69
CA ARG A 17 0.71 4.87 -3.08
C ARG A 17 0.62 5.22 -4.56
N LEU A 18 0.34 4.24 -5.44
CA LEU A 18 0.11 4.45 -6.87
C LEU A 18 -1.11 5.33 -7.14
N GLY A 19 -2.23 5.11 -6.44
CA GLY A 19 -3.41 5.95 -6.50
C GLY A 19 -3.11 7.40 -6.11
N ASN A 20 -2.36 7.63 -5.04
CA ASN A 20 -1.92 8.97 -4.64
C ASN A 20 -0.99 9.60 -5.69
N GLN A 21 -0.10 8.83 -6.31
CA GLN A 21 0.75 9.32 -7.40
C GLN A 21 -0.07 9.65 -8.65
N ALA A 22 -1.11 8.89 -8.96
CA ALA A 22 -2.03 9.18 -10.05
C ALA A 22 -2.82 10.48 -9.82
N THR A 23 -3.40 10.67 -8.63
CA THR A 23 -4.25 11.82 -8.31
C THR A 23 -3.48 13.11 -8.04
N ASN A 24 -2.28 13.03 -7.48
CA ASN A 24 -1.53 14.19 -7.00
C ASN A 24 -0.30 14.52 -7.85
N GLY A 25 0.09 13.67 -8.79
CA GLY A 25 1.38 13.77 -9.47
C GLY A 25 1.54 15.01 -10.34
N PHE A 26 0.93 15.04 -11.51
CA PHE A 26 1.14 16.13 -12.48
C PHE A 26 0.34 17.40 -12.14
N ASN A 27 -0.85 17.27 -11.57
CA ASN A 27 -1.82 18.34 -11.47
C ASN A 27 -1.82 19.10 -10.14
N ARG A 28 -1.05 18.65 -9.15
CA ARG A 28 -1.06 19.26 -7.81
C ARG A 28 -0.60 20.74 -7.86
N ALA A 29 0.44 21.04 -8.62
CA ALA A 29 0.94 22.41 -8.78
C ALA A 29 -0.03 23.32 -9.56
N LEU A 30 -0.70 22.79 -10.58
CA LEU A 30 -1.67 23.55 -11.39
C LEU A 30 -2.96 23.84 -10.61
N ARG A 31 -3.38 22.92 -9.73
CA ARG A 31 -4.57 23.08 -8.88
C ARG A 31 -4.33 24.00 -7.69
N SER A 32 -3.09 24.16 -7.24
CA SER A 32 -2.73 25.08 -6.16
C SER A 32 -2.47 26.51 -6.60
N ASN A 33 -2.59 26.84 -7.89
CA ASN A 33 -2.41 28.22 -8.38
C ASN A 33 -3.72 28.73 -9.07
N PRO A 34 -4.77 29.09 -8.31
CA PRO A 34 -6.03 29.60 -8.86
C PRO A 34 -5.96 31.03 -9.37
N GLY A 35 -4.80 31.72 -9.31
CA GLY A 35 -4.65 33.14 -9.61
C GLY A 35 -4.22 33.49 -11.03
N GLY A 36 -4.12 32.53 -11.94
CA GLY A 36 -3.78 32.78 -13.35
C GLY A 36 -5.02 32.79 -14.23
N GLY A 37 -5.69 33.92 -14.37
CA GLY A 37 -6.65 34.13 -15.45
C GLY A 37 -5.92 34.11 -16.77
N GLY A 38 -6.19 33.12 -17.60
CA GLY A 38 -5.69 32.99 -18.96
C GLY A 38 -5.66 31.51 -19.36
N ALA A 39 -6.57 31.15 -20.26
CA ALA A 39 -6.50 29.87 -20.98
C ALA A 39 -5.34 29.92 -21.98
N SER A 40 -4.11 29.92 -21.49
CA SER A 40 -2.96 29.48 -22.27
C SER A 40 -2.76 28.00 -21.93
N GLU A 41 -2.98 27.12 -22.89
CA GLU A 41 -2.40 25.79 -22.86
C GLU A 41 -0.91 26.01 -22.64
N ASP A 42 -0.45 25.71 -21.43
CA ASP A 42 0.94 25.89 -21.02
C ASP A 42 1.75 24.84 -21.78
N THR A 43 2.26 25.24 -22.94
CA THR A 43 3.12 24.39 -23.81
C THR A 43 4.39 23.95 -23.07
N ASP A 44 4.72 24.58 -21.95
CA ASP A 44 5.88 24.30 -21.11
C ASP A 44 5.56 23.44 -19.86
N ALA A 45 4.33 22.94 -19.72
CA ALA A 45 3.98 22.09 -18.59
C ALA A 45 4.75 20.75 -18.63
N PRO A 46 5.37 20.31 -17.52
CA PRO A 46 6.16 19.10 -17.47
C PRO A 46 5.42 17.89 -18.05
N ARG A 47 6.03 17.19 -19.00
CA ARG A 47 5.46 16.01 -19.65
C ARG A 47 5.83 14.71 -18.93
N PHE A 48 7.00 14.71 -18.33
CA PHE A 48 7.54 13.53 -17.65
C PHE A 48 7.72 13.80 -16.16
N ARG A 49 7.70 12.73 -15.39
CA ARG A 49 7.90 12.74 -13.96
C ARG A 49 8.60 11.46 -13.52
N SER A 50 9.64 11.59 -12.69
CA SER A 50 10.18 10.47 -11.92
C SER A 50 10.04 10.74 -10.43
N TRP A 51 9.89 9.69 -9.66
CA TRP A 51 9.78 9.77 -8.22
C TRP A 51 10.40 8.55 -7.55
N GLY A 52 10.86 8.74 -6.32
CA GLY A 52 11.39 7.68 -5.49
C GLY A 52 10.96 7.88 -4.06
N GLU A 53 10.69 6.79 -3.35
CA GLU A 53 10.30 6.76 -1.95
C GLU A 53 11.06 5.69 -1.18
N ALA A 54 11.41 6.00 0.06
CA ALA A 54 11.78 5.03 1.07
C ALA A 54 10.70 4.99 2.16
N TYR A 55 10.38 3.81 2.69
CA TYR A 55 9.33 3.68 3.69
C TYR A 55 9.61 2.61 4.74
N GLY A 56 8.98 2.79 5.89
CA GLY A 56 8.90 1.80 6.97
C GLY A 56 7.45 1.58 7.40
N ILE A 57 7.09 0.33 7.67
CA ILE A 57 5.76 -0.06 8.17
C ILE A 57 5.95 -0.88 9.44
N SER A 58 5.19 -0.52 10.48
CA SER A 58 5.02 -1.33 11.68
C SER A 58 3.56 -1.75 11.79
N ALA A 59 3.30 -3.05 11.78
CA ALA A 59 1.96 -3.60 11.85
C ALA A 59 1.86 -4.64 12.97
N ARG A 60 0.68 -4.71 13.58
CA ARG A 60 0.36 -5.69 14.62
C ARG A 60 -1.06 -6.19 14.42
N THR A 61 -1.23 -7.51 14.51
CA THR A 61 -2.53 -8.16 14.62
C THR A 61 -2.64 -8.78 16.01
N SER A 62 -3.70 -8.48 16.74
CA SER A 62 -3.98 -9.07 18.05
C SER A 62 -4.49 -10.51 17.89
N ALA A 63 -4.40 -11.29 18.96
CA ALA A 63 -5.00 -12.62 19.00
C ALA A 63 -6.54 -12.54 18.82
N VAL A 64 -7.10 -13.40 17.96
CA VAL A 64 -8.55 -13.51 17.71
C VAL A 64 -8.88 -14.98 17.44
N GLY A 65 -9.78 -15.57 18.21
CA GLY A 65 -10.06 -17.01 18.10
C GLY A 65 -8.80 -17.83 18.31
N ASP A 66 -8.54 -18.75 17.40
CA ASP A 66 -7.34 -19.61 17.43
C ASP A 66 -6.08 -18.96 16.86
N PHE A 67 -6.20 -17.75 16.32
CA PHE A 67 -5.07 -16.99 15.82
C PHE A 67 -4.36 -16.26 16.97
N VAL A 68 -3.11 -16.59 17.19
CA VAL A 68 -2.29 -16.10 18.32
C VAL A 68 -1.75 -14.67 18.16
N GLY A 69 -2.03 -14.03 17.02
CA GLY A 69 -1.55 -12.70 16.70
C GLY A 69 -0.14 -12.69 16.12
N ASP A 70 0.21 -11.58 15.45
CA ASP A 70 1.53 -11.36 14.87
C ASP A 70 2.00 -9.91 14.99
N ARG A 71 3.29 -9.71 14.78
CA ARG A 71 3.94 -8.42 14.61
C ARG A 71 4.73 -8.44 13.31
N ARG A 72 4.64 -7.35 12.55
CA ARG A 72 5.30 -7.23 11.25
C ARG A 72 6.03 -5.92 11.16
N GLN A 73 7.26 -5.96 10.69
CA GLN A 73 8.08 -4.79 10.42
C GLN A 73 8.56 -4.88 8.98
N THR A 74 8.27 -3.85 8.19
CA THR A 74 8.66 -3.77 6.78
C THR A 74 9.51 -2.55 6.56
N VAL A 75 10.57 -2.70 5.78
CA VAL A 75 11.32 -1.62 5.17
C VAL A 75 11.32 -1.83 3.67
N GLY A 76 11.22 -0.75 2.91
CA GLY A 76 11.18 -0.86 1.46
C GLY A 76 11.45 0.45 0.76
N GLY A 77 11.59 0.34 -0.55
CA GLY A 77 11.79 1.45 -1.44
C GLY A 77 11.04 1.25 -2.75
N VAL A 78 10.58 2.34 -3.32
CA VAL A 78 9.88 2.35 -4.60
C VAL A 78 10.44 3.42 -5.50
N ALA A 79 10.52 3.12 -6.79
CA ALA A 79 10.83 4.08 -7.85
C ALA A 79 9.76 4.01 -8.93
N GLY A 80 9.40 5.16 -9.49
CA GLY A 80 8.38 5.24 -10.51
C GLY A 80 8.67 6.32 -11.55
N PHE A 81 8.07 6.12 -12.70
CA PHE A 81 8.09 7.04 -13.83
C PHE A 81 6.67 7.28 -14.31
N GLY A 82 6.34 8.53 -14.60
CA GLY A 82 5.03 8.91 -15.11
C GLY A 82 5.17 9.84 -16.32
N MET A 83 4.15 9.78 -17.17
CA MET A 83 4.06 10.58 -18.37
C MET A 83 2.65 11.15 -18.53
N ARG A 84 2.56 12.41 -18.96
CA ARG A 84 1.32 13.01 -19.44
C ARG A 84 1.15 12.64 -20.92
N ILE A 85 0.11 11.85 -21.22
CA ILE A 85 -0.18 11.37 -22.57
C ILE A 85 -0.85 12.48 -23.38
N MET A 86 -1.82 13.14 -22.77
CA MET A 86 -2.55 14.28 -23.30
C MET A 86 -3.05 15.16 -22.12
N PRO A 87 -3.53 16.36 -22.36
CA PRO A 87 -4.11 17.19 -21.30
C PRO A 87 -5.13 16.41 -20.48
N GLY A 88 -4.93 16.34 -19.15
CA GLY A 88 -5.80 15.62 -18.23
C GLY A 88 -5.63 14.09 -18.21
N VAL A 89 -4.75 13.47 -19.03
CA VAL A 89 -4.55 12.01 -19.01
C VAL A 89 -3.09 11.70 -18.67
N ASN A 90 -2.88 11.00 -17.58
CA ASN A 90 -1.57 10.64 -17.08
C ASN A 90 -1.46 9.12 -16.90
N MET A 91 -0.28 8.58 -17.11
CA MET A 91 0.04 7.17 -16.90
C MET A 91 1.40 7.05 -16.20
N GLY A 92 1.63 5.95 -15.51
CA GLY A 92 2.91 5.69 -14.87
C GLY A 92 3.14 4.22 -14.61
N VAL A 93 4.41 3.88 -14.45
CA VAL A 93 4.90 2.56 -14.04
C VAL A 93 5.85 2.71 -12.87
N SER A 94 5.94 1.68 -12.05
CA SER A 94 6.79 1.70 -10.87
C SER A 94 7.23 0.31 -10.45
N VAL A 95 8.29 0.24 -9.69
CA VAL A 95 8.79 -0.97 -9.04
C VAL A 95 8.98 -0.68 -7.56
N ASP A 96 8.53 -1.61 -6.72
CA ASP A 96 8.69 -1.62 -5.27
C ASP A 96 9.46 -2.85 -4.85
N GLN A 97 10.40 -2.66 -3.91
CA GLN A 97 11.13 -3.74 -3.27
C GLN A 97 11.03 -3.59 -1.76
N SER A 98 10.60 -4.66 -1.07
CA SER A 98 10.44 -4.64 0.38
C SER A 98 10.93 -5.90 1.05
N HIS A 99 11.38 -5.72 2.29
CA HIS A 99 11.74 -6.80 3.23
C HIS A 99 10.85 -6.67 4.47
N THR A 100 10.15 -7.75 4.82
CA THR A 100 9.26 -7.81 5.99
C THR A 100 9.72 -8.89 6.94
N ALA A 101 9.99 -8.52 8.18
CA ALA A 101 10.14 -9.45 9.30
C ALA A 101 8.76 -9.69 9.94
N ILE A 102 8.42 -10.95 10.14
CA ILE A 102 7.16 -11.42 10.74
C ILE A 102 7.53 -12.20 12.00
N ASP A 103 6.91 -11.85 13.12
CA ASP A 103 7.09 -12.50 14.41
C ASP A 103 5.74 -12.96 14.97
N VAL A 104 5.64 -14.24 15.31
CA VAL A 104 4.46 -14.88 15.94
C VAL A 104 4.90 -15.44 17.30
N PRO A 105 5.00 -14.58 18.34
CA PRO A 105 5.70 -14.95 19.59
C PRO A 105 5.12 -16.17 20.29
N LEU A 106 3.79 -16.28 20.36
CA LEU A 106 3.14 -17.40 21.05
C LEU A 106 3.25 -18.75 20.32
N ALA A 107 3.57 -18.71 19.03
CA ALA A 107 3.83 -19.92 18.25
C ALA A 107 5.34 -20.21 18.12
N LEU A 108 6.22 -19.42 18.74
CA LEU A 108 7.67 -19.49 18.61
C LEU A 108 8.11 -19.55 17.13
N GLN A 109 7.42 -18.80 16.29
CA GLN A 109 7.62 -18.79 14.86
C GLN A 109 8.01 -17.40 14.37
N THR A 110 9.02 -17.36 13.50
CA THR A 110 9.42 -16.15 12.77
C THR A 110 9.43 -16.44 11.28
N ALA A 111 9.25 -15.39 10.47
CA ALA A 111 9.42 -15.49 9.03
C ALA A 111 9.96 -14.18 8.47
N THR A 112 10.58 -14.27 7.30
CA THR A 112 10.90 -13.10 6.47
C THR A 112 10.20 -13.23 5.12
N LEU A 113 9.74 -12.11 4.59
CA LEU A 113 9.15 -12.00 3.25
C LEU A 113 9.94 -10.96 2.47
N ASP A 114 10.58 -11.39 1.40
CA ASP A 114 11.20 -10.53 0.40
C ASP A 114 10.23 -10.43 -0.79
N LEU A 115 9.76 -9.22 -1.09
CA LEU A 115 8.70 -8.98 -2.07
C LEU A 115 9.13 -7.91 -3.08
N THR A 116 9.00 -8.25 -4.38
CA THR A 116 9.11 -7.31 -5.48
C THR A 116 7.72 -7.10 -6.07
N GLN A 117 7.33 -5.85 -6.28
CA GLN A 117 6.03 -5.49 -6.86
C GLN A 117 6.24 -4.58 -8.09
N LEU A 118 5.53 -4.88 -9.16
CA LEU A 118 5.43 -4.05 -10.36
C LEU A 118 4.09 -3.33 -10.31
N GLY A 119 4.10 -2.03 -10.52
CA GLY A 119 2.93 -1.18 -10.45
C GLY A 119 2.66 -0.43 -11.76
N PHE A 120 1.40 -0.31 -12.09
CA PHE A 120 0.87 0.57 -13.13
C PHE A 120 -0.15 1.52 -12.52
N ASN A 121 -0.16 2.77 -12.97
CA ASN A 121 -1.20 3.72 -12.59
C ASN A 121 -1.59 4.62 -13.76
N ALA A 122 -2.84 5.03 -13.77
CA ALA A 122 -3.37 5.98 -14.73
C ALA A 122 -4.34 6.93 -14.05
N SER A 123 -4.50 8.14 -14.59
CA SER A 123 -5.55 9.07 -14.17
C SER A 123 -6.12 9.85 -15.32
N VAL A 124 -7.41 10.21 -15.18
CA VAL A 124 -8.12 11.11 -16.07
C VAL A 124 -8.69 12.26 -15.24
N ASP A 125 -8.29 13.48 -15.59
CA ASP A 125 -8.74 14.72 -14.97
C ASP A 125 -9.74 15.43 -15.88
N LYS A 126 -10.93 15.76 -15.33
CA LYS A 126 -11.94 16.55 -16.03
C LYS A 126 -12.53 17.61 -15.08
N GLY A 127 -12.09 18.84 -15.24
CA GLY A 127 -12.44 19.91 -14.31
C GLY A 127 -11.99 19.57 -12.87
N PRO A 128 -12.88 19.65 -11.87
CA PRO A 128 -12.54 19.31 -10.49
C PRO A 128 -12.47 17.80 -10.23
N TRP A 129 -12.88 16.95 -11.15
CA TRP A 129 -12.92 15.51 -11.01
C TRP A 129 -11.60 14.86 -11.44
N THR A 130 -11.13 13.89 -10.67
CA THR A 130 -10.06 12.98 -11.06
C THR A 130 -10.52 11.55 -10.85
N TRP A 131 -10.43 10.75 -11.89
CA TRP A 131 -10.56 9.31 -11.79
C TRP A 131 -9.17 8.68 -11.91
N ALA A 132 -8.80 7.88 -10.92
CA ALA A 132 -7.52 7.19 -10.85
C ALA A 132 -7.73 5.69 -10.88
N LEU A 133 -6.81 5.00 -11.54
CA LEU A 133 -6.69 3.55 -11.60
C LEU A 133 -5.27 3.16 -11.21
N ALA A 134 -5.12 2.10 -10.42
CA ALA A 134 -3.83 1.48 -10.14
C ALA A 134 -3.96 -0.04 -10.21
N ALA A 135 -2.89 -0.71 -10.65
CA ALA A 135 -2.77 -2.16 -10.68
C ALA A 135 -1.39 -2.57 -10.18
N VAL A 136 -1.30 -3.70 -9.49
CA VAL A 136 -0.05 -4.25 -8.97
C VAL A 136 0.02 -5.75 -9.23
N HIS A 137 1.21 -6.21 -9.59
CA HIS A 137 1.60 -7.62 -9.60
C HIS A 137 2.86 -7.78 -8.76
N GLY A 138 2.85 -8.73 -7.81
CA GLY A 138 3.96 -8.95 -6.90
C GLY A 138 4.38 -10.42 -6.85
N PHE A 139 5.66 -10.64 -6.65
CA PHE A 139 6.26 -11.94 -6.45
C PHE A 139 7.37 -11.87 -5.42
N GLY A 140 7.50 -12.90 -4.62
CA GLY A 140 8.47 -12.92 -3.53
C GLY A 140 8.69 -14.29 -2.94
N ASN A 141 9.53 -14.34 -1.92
CA ASN A 141 9.88 -15.54 -1.19
C ASN A 141 9.66 -15.32 0.29
N VAL A 142 9.11 -16.35 0.94
CA VAL A 142 8.95 -16.40 2.39
C VAL A 142 9.93 -17.43 2.92
N ASN A 143 10.70 -17.07 3.95
CA ASN A 143 11.54 -17.98 4.72
C ASN A 143 11.02 -18.02 6.15
N SER A 144 10.50 -19.17 6.58
CA SER A 144 9.96 -19.37 7.93
C SER A 144 10.86 -20.22 8.78
N ARG A 145 10.82 -19.96 10.10
CA ARG A 145 11.56 -20.71 11.15
C ARG A 145 10.63 -20.91 12.33
N ARG A 146 10.58 -22.13 12.84
CA ARG A 146 9.83 -22.51 14.02
C ARG A 146 10.74 -23.19 15.03
N ASP A 147 10.78 -22.70 16.25
CA ASP A 147 11.49 -23.35 17.35
C ASP A 147 10.63 -24.51 17.86
N THR A 148 11.17 -25.71 17.82
CA THR A 148 10.49 -26.94 18.25
C THR A 148 10.89 -27.36 19.68
N GLY A 149 11.74 -26.56 20.35
CA GLY A 149 12.37 -26.93 21.62
C GLY A 149 13.53 -27.92 21.48
N PHE A 150 13.64 -28.64 20.35
CA PHE A 150 14.70 -29.61 20.03
C PHE A 150 15.41 -29.30 18.71
N GLY A 151 15.44 -28.02 18.35
CA GLY A 151 16.02 -27.52 17.13
C GLY A 151 15.04 -26.65 16.33
N ILE A 152 15.54 -26.10 15.23
CA ILE A 152 14.76 -25.18 14.38
C ILE A 152 14.28 -25.91 13.13
N ALA A 153 12.97 -25.96 12.92
CA ALA A 153 12.37 -26.34 11.66
C ALA A 153 12.26 -25.11 10.74
N SER A 154 12.70 -25.24 9.49
CA SER A 154 12.75 -24.14 8.53
C SER A 154 12.09 -24.53 7.22
N ALA A 155 11.42 -23.57 6.54
CA ALA A 155 10.87 -23.76 5.22
C ALA A 155 11.01 -22.47 4.39
N GLY A 156 11.23 -22.66 3.07
CA GLY A 156 11.20 -21.60 2.07
C GLY A 156 10.11 -21.85 1.05
N TYR A 157 9.31 -20.83 0.69
CA TYR A 157 8.24 -20.97 -0.29
C TYR A 157 7.96 -19.67 -1.02
N ALA A 158 7.46 -19.81 -2.26
CA ALA A 158 7.14 -18.67 -3.11
C ALA A 158 5.82 -18.02 -2.71
N ALA A 159 5.73 -16.70 -2.95
CA ALA A 159 4.56 -15.88 -2.71
C ALA A 159 4.24 -15.02 -3.94
N ARG A 160 2.96 -14.77 -4.19
CA ARG A 160 2.46 -13.90 -5.26
C ARG A 160 1.33 -13.03 -4.76
N LEU A 161 1.18 -11.87 -5.36
CA LEU A 161 0.03 -11.00 -5.13
C LEU A 161 -0.38 -10.28 -6.42
N ASP A 162 -1.66 -10.02 -6.55
CA ASP A 162 -2.26 -9.21 -7.59
C ASP A 162 -3.24 -8.24 -6.94
N GLY A 163 -3.37 -7.04 -7.50
CA GLY A 163 -4.32 -6.07 -6.95
C GLY A 163 -4.68 -4.98 -7.93
N VAL A 164 -5.86 -4.39 -7.69
CA VAL A 164 -6.36 -3.24 -8.42
C VAL A 164 -7.02 -2.25 -7.46
N LEU A 165 -6.91 -0.97 -7.77
CA LEU A 165 -7.57 0.14 -7.09
C LEU A 165 -8.17 1.07 -8.12
N THR A 166 -9.40 1.49 -7.91
CA THR A 166 -10.00 2.62 -8.61
C THR A 166 -10.48 3.63 -7.59
N GLU A 167 -10.21 4.92 -7.83
CA GLU A 167 -10.59 6.01 -6.92
C GLU A 167 -11.12 7.18 -7.75
N LEU A 168 -12.27 7.71 -7.35
CA LEU A 168 -12.83 8.96 -7.84
C LEU A 168 -12.66 10.02 -6.76
N SER A 169 -12.16 11.18 -7.14
CA SER A 169 -11.99 12.34 -6.25
C SER A 169 -12.53 13.61 -6.87
N TYR A 170 -13.00 14.50 -6.01
CA TYR A 170 -13.45 15.83 -6.39
C TYR A 170 -12.62 16.88 -5.69
N TYR A 171 -12.01 17.80 -6.41
CA TYR A 171 -11.16 18.85 -5.87
C TYR A 171 -11.95 20.13 -5.64
N TRP A 172 -12.16 20.48 -4.38
CA TRP A 172 -12.81 21.72 -3.97
C TRP A 172 -11.77 22.69 -3.42
N SER A 173 -11.51 23.78 -4.16
CA SER A 173 -10.55 24.82 -3.76
C SER A 173 -11.25 25.90 -2.93
N LEU A 174 -10.62 26.29 -1.85
CA LEU A 174 -11.03 27.38 -0.93
C LEU A 174 -9.78 28.25 -0.68
N ASP A 175 -9.51 29.20 -1.57
CA ASP A 175 -8.28 30.01 -1.57
C ASP A 175 -7.02 29.11 -1.56
N GLN A 176 -6.20 29.23 -0.49
CA GLN A 176 -5.01 28.41 -0.25
C GLN A 176 -5.31 27.04 0.38
N SER A 177 -6.58 26.76 0.66
CA SER A 177 -7.02 25.50 1.26
C SER A 177 -7.78 24.66 0.24
N ARG A 178 -7.90 23.37 0.52
CA ARG A 178 -8.68 22.44 -0.30
C ARG A 178 -9.40 21.42 0.55
N ILE A 179 -10.52 20.94 0.04
CA ILE A 179 -11.20 19.73 0.52
C ILE A 179 -11.34 18.81 -0.68
N VAL A 180 -10.94 17.56 -0.52
CA VAL A 180 -10.96 16.57 -1.60
C VAL A 180 -11.69 15.31 -1.11
N PRO A 181 -13.03 15.24 -1.25
CA PRO A 181 -13.76 13.99 -1.04
C PRO A 181 -13.29 12.93 -2.04
N LYS A 182 -13.20 11.68 -1.57
CA LYS A 182 -12.69 10.53 -2.31
C LYS A 182 -13.56 9.31 -2.04
N ALA A 183 -13.84 8.55 -3.10
CA ALA A 183 -14.47 7.25 -3.00
C ALA A 183 -13.71 6.26 -3.90
N GLY A 184 -13.47 5.06 -3.43
CA GLY A 184 -12.70 4.07 -4.16
C GLY A 184 -13.08 2.65 -3.84
N PHE A 185 -12.63 1.76 -4.71
CA PHE A 185 -12.74 0.32 -4.57
C PHE A 185 -11.34 -0.29 -4.75
N GLU A 186 -10.97 -1.19 -3.85
CA GLU A 186 -9.70 -1.91 -3.84
C GLU A 186 -9.95 -3.40 -3.78
N TYR A 187 -9.28 -4.16 -4.63
CA TYR A 187 -9.23 -5.61 -4.58
C TYR A 187 -7.78 -6.08 -4.57
N VAL A 188 -7.45 -6.97 -3.64
CA VAL A 188 -6.12 -7.60 -3.55
C VAL A 188 -6.30 -9.09 -3.34
N ARG A 189 -5.53 -9.88 -4.08
CA ARG A 189 -5.42 -11.33 -3.94
C ARG A 189 -3.97 -11.70 -3.68
N SER A 190 -3.73 -12.60 -2.74
CA SER A 190 -2.42 -13.19 -2.48
C SER A 190 -2.47 -14.71 -2.55
N SER A 191 -1.34 -15.32 -2.86
CA SER A 191 -1.17 -16.76 -2.81
C SER A 191 0.24 -17.12 -2.39
N THR A 192 0.37 -18.22 -1.62
CA THR A 192 1.65 -18.82 -1.26
C THR A 192 1.67 -20.27 -1.72
N ALA A 193 2.84 -20.75 -2.14
CA ALA A 193 3.05 -22.16 -2.43
C ALA A 193 2.94 -22.98 -1.13
N GLY A 194 2.74 -24.29 -1.27
CA GLY A 194 2.86 -25.23 -0.16
C GLY A 194 4.29 -25.23 0.39
N LEU A 195 4.42 -25.56 1.65
CA LEU A 195 5.71 -25.64 2.33
C LEU A 195 5.96 -27.03 2.90
N GLN A 196 7.23 -27.37 3.01
CA GLN A 196 7.73 -28.50 3.74
C GLN A 196 8.86 -27.98 4.65
N GLU A 197 8.74 -28.23 5.94
CA GLU A 197 9.78 -27.91 6.90
C GLU A 197 10.91 -28.95 6.85
N PHE A 198 12.11 -28.50 7.16
CA PHE A 198 13.32 -29.32 7.32
C PHE A 198 14.01 -28.96 8.62
N GLY A 199 14.59 -29.96 9.27
CA GLY A 199 15.27 -29.80 10.57
C GLY A 199 14.27 -29.72 11.74
N GLY A 200 14.81 -29.61 12.95
CA GLY A 200 14.01 -29.63 14.18
C GLY A 200 13.32 -30.96 14.45
N LEU A 201 12.50 -30.97 15.51
CA LEU A 201 11.60 -32.08 15.80
C LEU A 201 10.26 -31.87 15.10
N ASP A 202 9.67 -32.93 14.58
CA ASP A 202 8.34 -32.93 13.99
C ASP A 202 8.14 -31.86 12.89
N PRO A 203 8.91 -31.93 11.77
CA PRO A 203 8.74 -31.04 10.65
C PRO A 203 7.36 -31.21 10.01
N VAL A 204 6.67 -30.10 9.74
CA VAL A 204 5.34 -30.12 9.16
C VAL A 204 5.38 -29.86 7.66
N MET A 205 4.35 -30.36 6.97
CA MET A 205 4.02 -29.99 5.60
C MET A 205 2.72 -29.18 5.60
N ALA A 206 2.62 -28.16 4.77
CA ALA A 206 1.37 -27.43 4.60
C ALA A 206 1.07 -27.22 3.12
N THR A 207 -0.20 -27.28 2.76
CA THR A 207 -0.67 -26.95 1.42
C THR A 207 -0.51 -25.47 1.14
N GLY A 208 -0.53 -25.09 -0.15
CA GLY A 208 -0.56 -23.68 -0.55
C GLY A 208 -1.80 -22.97 -0.01
N ALA A 209 -1.66 -21.69 0.23
CA ALA A 209 -2.73 -20.84 0.77
C ALA A 209 -3.03 -19.69 -0.19
N SER A 210 -4.29 -19.28 -0.26
CA SER A 210 -4.72 -18.06 -0.95
C SER A 210 -5.60 -17.20 -0.06
N ALA A 211 -5.54 -15.90 -0.26
CA ALA A 211 -6.39 -14.94 0.43
C ALA A 211 -6.79 -13.81 -0.52
N GLU A 212 -8.04 -13.38 -0.41
CA GLU A 212 -8.60 -12.31 -1.22
C GLU A 212 -9.33 -11.30 -0.33
N ARG A 213 -9.23 -10.03 -0.69
CA ARG A 213 -9.90 -8.95 0.05
C ARG A 213 -10.37 -7.86 -0.91
N ALA A 214 -11.67 -7.54 -0.85
CA ALA A 214 -12.28 -6.43 -1.55
C ALA A 214 -12.76 -5.38 -0.54
N LYS A 215 -12.45 -4.10 -0.80
CA LYS A 215 -12.75 -2.97 0.10
C LYS A 215 -13.41 -1.83 -0.64
N ILE A 216 -14.35 -1.17 0.01
CA ILE A 216 -14.84 0.16 -0.35
C ILE A 216 -14.18 1.16 0.59
N LEU A 217 -13.71 2.27 0.02
CA LEU A 217 -13.03 3.35 0.71
C LEU A 217 -13.80 4.64 0.46
N VAL A 218 -14.22 5.32 1.52
CA VAL A 218 -14.90 6.62 1.41
C VAL A 218 -14.30 7.58 2.44
N GLY A 219 -13.92 8.77 2.01
CA GLY A 219 -13.31 9.72 2.92
C GLY A 219 -13.05 11.07 2.28
N ALA A 220 -12.24 11.87 2.94
CA ALA A 220 -11.82 13.16 2.43
C ALA A 220 -10.39 13.50 2.87
N GLU A 221 -9.75 14.33 2.06
CA GLU A 221 -8.49 15.00 2.37
C GLU A 221 -8.79 16.49 2.55
N ILE A 222 -8.17 17.08 3.55
CA ILE A 222 -8.09 18.54 3.73
C ILE A 222 -6.64 18.95 3.60
N GLY A 223 -6.37 20.09 3.00
CA GLY A 223 -5.01 20.57 2.84
C GLY A 223 -4.94 22.08 2.71
N ARG A 224 -3.76 22.61 3.01
CA ARG A 224 -3.43 24.01 2.82
C ARG A 224 -2.00 24.16 2.36
N TYR A 225 -1.75 25.13 1.47
CA TYR A 225 -0.42 25.48 1.03
C TYR A 225 -0.06 26.93 1.38
N TRP A 226 1.24 27.14 1.50
CA TRP A 226 1.83 28.47 1.70
C TRP A 226 2.93 28.67 0.67
N ILE A 227 3.01 29.88 0.15
CA ILE A 227 4.03 30.28 -0.82
C ILE A 227 5.03 31.17 -0.10
N PHE A 228 6.30 30.78 -0.13
CA PHE A 228 7.44 31.51 0.43
C PHE A 228 8.47 31.71 -0.68
N ASP A 229 8.62 32.91 -1.19
CA ASP A 229 9.41 33.21 -2.38
C ASP A 229 8.97 32.32 -3.57
N GLN A 230 9.84 31.41 -4.01
CA GLN A 230 9.54 30.47 -5.10
C GLN A 230 9.25 29.04 -4.62
N LYS A 231 9.14 28.86 -3.29
CA LYS A 231 8.89 27.53 -2.68
C LYS A 231 7.45 27.43 -2.22
N ILE A 232 6.89 26.24 -2.33
CA ILE A 232 5.54 25.95 -1.87
C ILE A 232 5.61 24.86 -0.81
N LEU A 233 5.18 25.20 0.40
CA LEU A 233 4.93 24.23 1.47
C LEU A 233 3.46 23.82 1.40
N ASP A 234 3.18 22.54 1.29
CA ASP A 234 1.82 22.00 1.28
C ASP A 234 1.68 21.00 2.43
N LEU A 235 0.71 21.22 3.29
CA LEU A 235 0.33 20.30 4.37
C LEU A 235 -1.07 19.78 4.12
N SER A 236 -1.27 18.48 4.32
CA SER A 236 -2.59 17.86 4.21
C SER A 236 -2.78 16.76 5.24
N ALA A 237 -4.04 16.47 5.55
CA ALA A 237 -4.45 15.32 6.33
C ALA A 237 -5.67 14.68 5.68
N TYR A 238 -5.84 13.38 5.86
CA TYR A 238 -6.99 12.65 5.34
C TYR A 238 -7.56 11.68 6.37
N GLY A 239 -8.83 11.37 6.21
CA GLY A 239 -9.51 10.29 6.89
C GLY A 239 -10.37 9.51 5.90
N LYS A 240 -10.35 8.17 5.98
CA LYS A 240 -11.16 7.27 5.14
C LYS A 240 -11.83 6.23 6.03
N PHE A 241 -13.12 6.02 5.83
CA PHE A 241 -13.85 4.86 6.29
C PHE A 241 -13.62 3.71 5.32
N ILE A 242 -13.46 2.51 5.85
CA ILE A 242 -13.19 1.28 5.10
C ILE A 242 -14.27 0.26 5.41
N ASP A 243 -14.90 -0.31 4.39
CA ASP A 243 -15.76 -1.49 4.47
C ASP A 243 -15.09 -2.64 3.68
N ASN A 244 -14.71 -3.70 4.36
CA ASN A 244 -14.25 -4.95 3.78
C ASN A 244 -15.48 -5.72 3.29
N VAL A 245 -15.92 -5.49 2.05
CA VAL A 245 -17.15 -6.05 1.48
C VAL A 245 -17.04 -7.54 1.15
N ALA A 246 -15.83 -8.03 0.93
CA ALA A 246 -15.55 -9.45 0.76
C ALA A 246 -14.14 -9.79 1.26
N GLN A 247 -14.04 -10.93 1.95
CA GLN A 247 -12.79 -11.53 2.40
C GLN A 247 -12.91 -13.05 2.31
N ASN A 248 -12.01 -13.68 1.56
CA ASN A 248 -11.96 -15.13 1.42
C ASN A 248 -10.55 -15.61 1.75
N PHE A 249 -10.46 -16.70 2.51
CA PHE A 249 -9.23 -17.38 2.84
C PHE A 249 -9.41 -18.86 2.52
N SER A 250 -8.48 -19.43 1.76
CA SER A 250 -8.50 -20.86 1.48
C SER A 250 -8.19 -21.65 2.76
N ASP A 251 -8.75 -22.84 2.83
CA ASP A 251 -8.34 -23.82 3.82
C ASP A 251 -6.90 -24.27 3.56
N VAL A 252 -6.14 -24.45 4.63
CA VAL A 252 -4.77 -24.94 4.61
C VAL A 252 -4.70 -26.24 5.41
N THR A 253 -4.32 -27.32 4.76
CA THR A 253 -4.07 -28.59 5.44
C THR A 253 -2.62 -28.59 5.92
N VAL A 254 -2.45 -28.76 7.23
CA VAL A 254 -1.14 -28.91 7.88
C VAL A 254 -1.01 -30.37 8.31
N SER A 255 0.06 -31.04 7.87
CA SER A 255 0.29 -32.45 8.14
C SER A 255 1.57 -32.63 8.96
N LEU A 256 1.49 -33.52 9.95
CA LEU A 256 2.60 -33.99 10.76
C LEU A 256 2.63 -35.52 10.71
N GLY A 257 3.52 -36.09 9.92
CA GLY A 257 3.47 -37.52 9.61
C GLY A 257 2.11 -37.95 9.03
N PRO A 258 1.44 -38.98 9.59
CA PRO A 258 0.13 -39.42 9.12
C PRO A 258 -1.05 -38.56 9.60
N GLN A 259 -0.83 -37.64 10.54
CA GLN A 259 -1.87 -36.78 11.11
C GLN A 259 -1.99 -35.49 10.30
N SER A 260 -3.21 -35.02 10.09
CA SER A 260 -3.45 -33.74 9.43
C SER A 260 -4.57 -32.96 10.10
N ILE A 261 -4.45 -31.65 10.10
CA ILE A 261 -5.49 -30.71 10.51
C ILE A 261 -5.73 -29.70 9.42
N THR A 262 -6.96 -29.23 9.29
CA THR A 262 -7.30 -28.15 8.38
C THR A 262 -7.51 -26.88 9.18
N VAL A 263 -6.87 -25.80 8.77
CA VAL A 263 -6.95 -24.49 9.40
C VAL A 263 -7.30 -23.45 8.36
N GLN A 264 -8.07 -22.45 8.76
CA GLN A 264 -8.49 -21.36 7.89
C GLN A 264 -7.84 -20.05 8.36
N GLY A 265 -7.52 -19.17 7.41
CA GLY A 265 -7.03 -17.81 7.70
C GLY A 265 -8.09 -16.96 8.39
N ILE A 266 -7.66 -16.03 9.21
CA ILE A 266 -8.54 -15.08 9.88
C ILE A 266 -8.52 -13.76 9.11
N GLY A 267 -9.72 -13.25 8.78
CA GLY A 267 -9.93 -11.97 8.15
C GLY A 267 -9.79 -10.79 9.10
N GLU A 268 -9.64 -9.61 8.54
CA GLU A 268 -9.76 -8.36 9.29
C GLU A 268 -11.25 -8.08 9.62
N SER A 269 -11.48 -7.17 10.58
CA SER A 269 -12.82 -6.66 10.84
C SER A 269 -13.42 -6.04 9.57
N ARG A 270 -14.74 -6.19 9.41
CA ARG A 270 -15.47 -5.64 8.27
C ARG A 270 -15.25 -4.14 8.15
N TYR A 271 -15.35 -3.41 9.26
CA TYR A 271 -15.21 -1.96 9.28
C TYR A 271 -13.88 -1.53 9.86
N GLY A 272 -13.37 -0.42 9.35
CA GLY A 272 -12.14 0.19 9.81
C GLY A 272 -12.00 1.63 9.37
N ALA A 273 -10.93 2.26 9.81
CA ALA A 273 -10.58 3.61 9.43
C ALA A 273 -9.11 3.67 9.02
N ASP A 274 -8.82 4.50 8.02
CA ASP A 274 -7.48 4.90 7.66
C ASP A 274 -7.36 6.42 7.81
N ALA A 275 -6.27 6.88 8.38
CA ALA A 275 -5.98 8.29 8.55
C ALA A 275 -4.51 8.55 8.23
N GLY A 276 -4.21 9.76 7.79
CA GLY A 276 -2.83 10.12 7.52
C GLY A 276 -2.62 11.61 7.36
N ALA A 277 -1.35 11.99 7.31
CA ALA A 277 -0.91 13.35 7.09
C ALA A 277 0.26 13.37 6.10
N SER A 278 0.37 14.46 5.37
CA SER A 278 1.43 14.68 4.38
C SER A 278 1.96 16.10 4.50
N ALA A 279 3.28 16.22 4.41
CA ALA A 279 3.97 17.48 4.23
C ALA A 279 4.81 17.40 2.96
N SER A 280 4.73 18.40 2.08
CA SER A 280 5.58 18.48 0.90
C SER A 280 6.12 19.89 0.69
N LEU A 281 7.37 19.94 0.23
CA LEU A 281 8.09 21.16 -0.09
C LEU A 281 8.51 21.13 -1.57
N SER A 282 7.90 21.97 -2.38
CA SER A 282 8.36 22.22 -3.75
C SER A 282 9.53 23.18 -3.69
N LEU A 283 10.72 22.70 -4.06
CA LEU A 283 11.98 23.47 -4.07
C LEU A 283 12.06 24.34 -5.33
N SER A 284 11.44 23.87 -6.40
CA SER A 284 11.31 24.54 -7.70
C SER A 284 10.06 24.01 -8.42
N ASN A 285 9.79 24.48 -9.64
CA ASN A 285 8.72 23.94 -10.49
C ASN A 285 8.96 22.47 -10.89
N THR A 286 10.22 22.01 -10.79
CA THR A 286 10.65 20.68 -11.23
C THR A 286 10.99 19.71 -10.10
N ALA A 287 11.24 20.19 -8.88
CA ALA A 287 11.72 19.34 -7.78
C ALA A 287 10.87 19.51 -6.51
N ARG A 288 10.46 18.39 -5.92
CA ARG A 288 9.67 18.34 -4.69
C ARG A 288 10.17 17.25 -3.74
N LEU A 289 10.21 17.57 -2.45
CA LEU A 289 10.40 16.62 -1.35
C LEU A 289 9.08 16.43 -0.63
N TYR A 290 8.83 15.24 -0.09
CA TYR A 290 7.64 15.00 0.71
C TYR A 290 7.83 13.92 1.76
N VAL A 291 7.03 14.02 2.82
CA VAL A 291 6.93 13.04 3.90
C VAL A 291 5.45 12.71 4.09
N ASN A 292 5.12 11.44 4.23
CA ASN A 292 3.77 10.98 4.53
C ASN A 292 3.79 10.08 5.77
N TYR A 293 2.71 10.18 6.54
CA TYR A 293 2.40 9.25 7.61
C TYR A 293 1.00 8.71 7.41
N ASP A 294 0.86 7.38 7.47
CA ASP A 294 -0.40 6.67 7.29
C ASP A 294 -0.63 5.72 8.47
N ALA A 295 -1.84 5.72 9.00
CA ALA A 295 -2.30 4.79 10.03
C ALA A 295 -3.52 4.03 9.52
N LYS A 296 -3.52 2.71 9.68
CA LYS A 296 -4.66 1.82 9.43
C LYS A 296 -5.14 1.28 10.75
N LEU A 297 -6.43 1.45 11.05
CA LEU A 297 -7.06 1.06 12.30
C LEU A 297 -8.19 0.08 12.03
N ARG A 298 -8.09 -1.12 12.60
CA ARG A 298 -9.07 -2.19 12.56
C ARG A 298 -9.30 -2.70 13.98
N ALA A 299 -10.39 -3.42 14.25
CA ALA A 299 -10.68 -3.90 15.60
C ALA A 299 -9.55 -4.75 16.21
N ALA A 300 -8.92 -5.61 15.43
CA ALA A 300 -7.85 -6.49 15.90
C ALA A 300 -6.48 -6.21 15.22
N ALA A 301 -6.40 -5.25 14.30
CA ALA A 301 -5.18 -4.96 13.56
C ALA A 301 -4.92 -3.46 13.45
N GLN A 302 -3.69 -3.08 13.61
CA GLN A 302 -3.24 -1.70 13.42
C GLN A 302 -1.92 -1.69 12.65
N SER A 303 -1.73 -0.66 11.84
CA SER A 303 -0.49 -0.46 11.08
C SER A 303 -0.18 1.02 10.98
N HIS A 304 1.10 1.34 11.10
CA HIS A 304 1.67 2.68 10.97
C HIS A 304 2.75 2.66 9.91
N GLN A 305 2.70 3.59 8.98
CA GLN A 305 3.66 3.73 7.90
C GLN A 305 4.20 5.13 7.87
N ALA A 306 5.50 5.27 7.74
CA ALA A 306 6.18 6.53 7.43
C ALA A 306 6.87 6.39 6.06
N THR A 307 6.77 7.44 5.24
CA THR A 307 7.33 7.48 3.89
C THR A 307 8.05 8.80 3.68
N PHE A 308 9.24 8.76 3.12
CA PHE A 308 9.97 9.92 2.61
C PHE A 308 10.13 9.77 1.10
N GLY A 309 9.89 10.82 0.34
CA GLY A 309 9.97 10.78 -1.11
C GLY A 309 10.52 12.02 -1.76
N VAL A 310 11.01 11.83 -2.98
CA VAL A 310 11.49 12.87 -3.88
C VAL A 310 10.78 12.73 -5.22
N GLU A 311 10.53 13.85 -5.88
CA GLU A 311 9.91 13.89 -7.20
C GLU A 311 10.63 14.92 -8.07
N LEU A 312 10.86 14.54 -9.33
CA LEU A 312 11.43 15.40 -10.38
C LEU A 312 10.45 15.42 -11.57
N LYS A 313 10.26 16.61 -12.18
CA LYS A 313 9.41 16.84 -13.36
C LYS A 313 10.20 17.55 -14.45
N TRP A 314 9.97 17.18 -15.71
CA TRP A 314 10.57 17.83 -16.90
C TRP A 314 9.71 17.69 -18.15
#